data_0ca50e1b48675b569c71e3ccdde075fb
#
_entry.id   0ca50e1b48675b569c71e3ccdde075fb
#
_cell.length_a   1.000
_cell.length_b   1.000
_cell.length_c   1.000
_cell.angle_alpha   90.00
_cell.angle_beta   90.00
_cell.angle_gamma   90.00
#
_symmetry.space_group_name_H-M   'P 1'
#
loop_
_entity.id
_entity.type
_entity.pdbx_description
1 polymer ?
#
loop_
_entity_poly.entity_id
_entity_poly.type
_entity_poly.pdbx_seq_one_letter_code
_entity_poly.pdbx_strand_id
1 'polypeptide(L)'
;MLKFIALGDELMDKDQEKLIQRIQAVPTDDYSYCIQVISKILRDNHKHTSDEAFIKAFNEVMTEKFPNQSTDYNQMIAEIKMQDDAEFVKRIRNITAVDPVRANFEMSLYIRRMEDDFNRFTPKKNIKNLSIYDELDLFQFIYNNDTGLELSPTTRDYAGMYVEYAKVQIKANEWREAIDSYQQALLWNPYDVDTIYALAELYQEMEQYGMSYPTILNGLSYSLRVEDLAYGFALIGDFYYRKEDFEKAYTLYHISLMWNENDNARAGLEVLEELDREWPAILEGKEQEAFLDDLGLNDYPSVDMLTALKEAAFRFNEHDQYEAAYEYLAIYEDILGNVDPQVTAVLDQLEADHPDLLMEELDHDHDHHHH
;
A
#
# COMPACT_ATOMS: atom_id res chain seq x y z
N MET A 1 14.34 -20.22 -41.97
CA MET A 1 15.80 -20.16 -41.79
C MET A 1 16.18 -18.69 -41.72
N LEU A 2 16.00 -18.05 -40.54
CA LEU A 2 16.33 -16.65 -40.28
C LEU A 2 17.83 -16.53 -40.04
N LYS A 3 18.51 -15.74 -40.87
CA LYS A 3 19.91 -15.35 -40.69
C LYS A 3 19.98 -14.31 -39.55
N PHE A 4 20.46 -14.71 -38.41
CA PHE A 4 20.88 -13.77 -37.36
C PHE A 4 22.19 -13.10 -37.81
N ILE A 5 22.13 -11.80 -38.04
CA ILE A 5 23.31 -10.97 -38.35
C ILE A 5 23.95 -10.57 -37.04
N ALA A 6 25.18 -10.99 -36.83
CA ALA A 6 26.00 -10.63 -35.69
C ALA A 6 26.35 -9.13 -35.72
N LEU A 7 25.90 -8.40 -34.71
CA LEU A 7 26.43 -7.12 -34.27
C LEU A 7 26.77 -7.27 -32.79
N GLY A 8 28.00 -7.50 -32.48
CA GLY A 8 28.66 -7.27 -31.16
C GLY A 8 28.01 -7.74 -29.85
N ASP A 9 26.92 -8.49 -29.88
CA ASP A 9 26.12 -8.90 -28.75
C ASP A 9 26.45 -10.32 -28.31
N GLU A 10 26.40 -10.59 -27.03
CA GLU A 10 26.53 -11.94 -26.46
C GLU A 10 25.56 -12.90 -27.17
N LEU A 11 26.07 -14.02 -27.67
CA LEU A 11 25.26 -15.03 -28.35
C LEU A 11 24.55 -15.89 -27.32
N MET A 12 23.24 -16.14 -27.52
CA MET A 12 22.50 -17.12 -26.72
C MET A 12 23.20 -18.48 -26.74
N ASP A 13 23.18 -19.16 -25.60
CA ASP A 13 23.62 -20.55 -25.53
C ASP A 13 22.57 -21.52 -26.15
N LYS A 14 22.95 -22.78 -26.33
CA LYS A 14 22.08 -23.79 -26.96
C LYS A 14 20.83 -24.10 -26.15
N ASP A 15 20.87 -23.92 -24.85
CA ASP A 15 19.72 -24.19 -23.98
C ASP A 15 18.72 -23.03 -24.03
N GLN A 16 19.21 -21.81 -24.13
CA GLN A 16 18.42 -20.61 -24.40
C GLN A 16 17.74 -20.65 -25.77
N GLU A 17 18.48 -21.07 -26.82
CA GLU A 17 17.89 -21.27 -28.15
C GLU A 17 16.72 -22.28 -28.11
N LYS A 18 16.89 -23.39 -27.39
CA LYS A 18 15.82 -24.38 -27.20
C LYS A 18 14.63 -23.81 -26.43
N LEU A 19 14.87 -22.96 -25.43
CA LEU A 19 13.80 -22.32 -24.68
C LEU A 19 12.98 -21.38 -25.58
N ILE A 20 13.64 -20.55 -26.39
CA ILE A 20 12.98 -19.69 -27.36
C ILE A 20 12.16 -20.51 -28.36
N GLN A 21 12.69 -21.62 -28.87
CA GLN A 21 11.94 -22.53 -29.77
C GLN A 21 10.71 -23.13 -29.08
N ARG A 22 10.81 -23.50 -27.81
CA ARG A 22 9.65 -23.98 -27.02
C ARG A 22 8.59 -22.91 -26.87
N ILE A 23 9.00 -21.66 -26.58
CA ILE A 23 8.10 -20.52 -26.45
C ILE A 23 7.42 -20.23 -27.81
N GLN A 24 8.16 -20.24 -28.89
CA GLN A 24 7.60 -20.10 -30.25
C GLN A 24 6.58 -21.18 -30.58
N ALA A 25 6.75 -22.42 -30.13
CA ALA A 25 5.88 -23.55 -30.40
C ALA A 25 4.57 -23.53 -29.59
N VAL A 26 4.43 -22.67 -28.56
CA VAL A 26 3.18 -22.56 -27.77
C VAL A 26 2.05 -22.05 -28.69
N PRO A 27 0.86 -22.72 -28.73
CA PRO A 27 -0.27 -22.29 -29.54
C PRO A 27 -0.76 -20.88 -29.12
N THR A 28 -1.32 -20.12 -30.10
CA THR A 28 -1.75 -18.73 -29.87
C THR A 28 -3.28 -18.58 -29.88
N ASP A 29 -4.03 -19.67 -29.92
CA ASP A 29 -5.49 -19.67 -30.05
C ASP A 29 -6.20 -19.11 -28.81
N ASP A 30 -5.56 -19.22 -27.65
CA ASP A 30 -6.01 -18.67 -26.36
C ASP A 30 -4.85 -17.94 -25.71
N TYR A 31 -4.95 -16.62 -25.59
CA TYR A 31 -3.92 -15.77 -25.02
C TYR A 31 -3.61 -16.13 -23.56
N SER A 32 -4.66 -16.24 -22.73
CA SER A 32 -4.51 -16.54 -21.30
C SER A 32 -3.80 -17.86 -21.07
N TYR A 33 -4.20 -18.91 -21.79
CA TYR A 33 -3.55 -20.21 -21.73
C TYR A 33 -2.10 -20.14 -22.21
N CYS A 34 -1.85 -19.43 -23.31
CA CYS A 34 -0.52 -19.26 -23.86
C CYS A 34 0.44 -18.58 -22.88
N ILE A 35 -0.01 -17.50 -22.24
CA ILE A 35 0.77 -16.76 -21.22
C ILE A 35 1.07 -17.66 -20.01
N GLN A 36 0.10 -18.43 -19.52
CA GLN A 36 0.32 -19.38 -18.42
C GLN A 36 1.40 -20.42 -18.75
N VAL A 37 1.37 -20.98 -19.98
CA VAL A 37 2.37 -21.95 -20.42
C VAL A 37 3.76 -21.31 -20.56
N ILE A 38 3.84 -20.11 -21.13
CA ILE A 38 5.11 -19.38 -21.25
C ILE A 38 5.65 -19.00 -19.88
N SER A 39 4.82 -18.48 -18.97
CA SER A 39 5.20 -18.18 -17.59
C SER A 39 5.77 -19.40 -16.88
N LYS A 40 5.17 -20.56 -17.06
CA LYS A 40 5.69 -21.82 -16.51
C LYS A 40 7.05 -22.18 -17.10
N ILE A 41 7.26 -22.01 -18.42
CA ILE A 41 8.56 -22.26 -19.07
C ILE A 41 9.62 -21.34 -18.49
N LEU A 42 9.34 -20.05 -18.29
CA LEU A 42 10.27 -19.08 -17.69
C LEU A 42 10.58 -19.42 -16.24
N ARG A 43 9.55 -19.71 -15.42
CA ARG A 43 9.73 -20.11 -14.01
C ARG A 43 10.64 -21.32 -13.84
N ASP A 44 10.41 -22.36 -14.66
CA ASP A 44 11.18 -23.61 -14.59
C ASP A 44 12.65 -23.44 -15.06
N ASN A 45 12.96 -22.35 -15.78
CA ASN A 45 14.28 -22.14 -16.42
C ASN A 45 14.90 -20.77 -16.08
N HIS A 46 14.53 -20.12 -14.98
CA HIS A 46 14.93 -18.76 -14.62
C HIS A 46 16.46 -18.50 -14.62
N LYS A 47 17.28 -19.54 -14.41
CA LYS A 47 18.75 -19.42 -14.42
C LYS A 47 19.33 -19.16 -15.80
N HIS A 48 18.58 -19.45 -16.87
CA HIS A 48 19.03 -19.35 -18.25
C HIS A 48 18.32 -18.25 -19.04
N THR A 49 17.52 -17.40 -18.37
CA THR A 49 16.64 -16.45 -19.03
C THR A 49 16.96 -14.98 -18.73
N SER A 50 18.00 -14.70 -17.95
CA SER A 50 18.28 -13.35 -17.42
C SER A 50 19.28 -12.53 -18.22
N ASP A 51 19.86 -13.05 -19.31
CA ASP A 51 20.78 -12.29 -20.13
C ASP A 51 20.10 -11.52 -21.27
N GLU A 52 20.78 -10.48 -21.73
CA GLU A 52 20.25 -9.51 -22.70
C GLU A 52 19.89 -10.17 -24.03
N ALA A 53 20.69 -11.14 -24.49
CA ALA A 53 20.42 -11.85 -25.73
C ALA A 53 19.12 -12.65 -25.68
N PHE A 54 18.86 -13.35 -24.56
CA PHE A 54 17.62 -14.08 -24.35
C PHE A 54 16.42 -13.13 -24.26
N ILE A 55 16.53 -12.06 -23.47
CA ILE A 55 15.47 -11.07 -23.28
C ILE A 55 15.05 -10.45 -24.62
N LYS A 56 16.02 -10.05 -25.44
CA LYS A 56 15.77 -9.50 -26.77
C LYS A 56 15.04 -10.51 -27.67
N ALA A 57 15.53 -11.74 -27.75
CA ALA A 57 14.91 -12.81 -28.57
C ALA A 57 13.50 -13.15 -28.07
N PHE A 58 13.30 -13.17 -26.77
CA PHE A 58 11.98 -13.36 -26.14
C PHE A 58 10.99 -12.27 -26.57
N ASN A 59 11.39 -11.00 -26.45
CA ASN A 59 10.53 -9.87 -26.79
C ASN A 59 10.18 -9.85 -28.29
N GLU A 60 11.12 -10.22 -29.16
CA GLU A 60 10.85 -10.39 -30.59
C GLU A 60 9.76 -11.48 -30.85
N VAL A 61 9.87 -12.63 -30.17
CA VAL A 61 8.88 -13.71 -30.28
C VAL A 61 7.52 -13.29 -29.73
N MET A 62 7.47 -12.59 -28.61
CA MET A 62 6.21 -12.13 -28.01
C MET A 62 5.53 -11.09 -28.90
N THR A 63 6.27 -10.14 -29.49
CA THR A 63 5.75 -9.16 -30.44
C THR A 63 5.20 -9.81 -31.69
N GLU A 64 5.87 -10.85 -32.21
CA GLU A 64 5.39 -11.61 -33.39
C GLU A 64 4.12 -12.41 -33.07
N LYS A 65 4.05 -13.04 -31.88
CA LYS A 65 2.90 -13.84 -31.44
C LYS A 65 1.67 -12.99 -31.10
N PHE A 66 1.89 -11.85 -30.48
CA PHE A 66 0.84 -11.00 -29.89
C PHE A 66 1.04 -9.52 -30.27
N PRO A 67 0.91 -9.16 -31.54
CA PRO A 67 1.23 -7.82 -32.04
C PRO A 67 0.37 -6.69 -31.45
N ASN A 68 -0.77 -7.03 -30.86
CA ASN A 68 -1.71 -6.07 -30.25
C ASN A 68 -1.59 -6.00 -28.71
N GLN A 69 -0.61 -6.69 -28.12
CA GLN A 69 -0.44 -6.77 -26.68
C GLN A 69 1.02 -6.48 -26.34
N SER A 70 1.26 -5.60 -25.37
CA SER A 70 2.59 -5.11 -25.01
C SER A 70 3.31 -5.98 -23.98
N THR A 71 3.03 -7.27 -23.89
CA THR A 71 3.65 -8.14 -22.90
C THR A 71 5.10 -8.45 -23.26
N ASP A 72 6.04 -7.88 -22.54
CA ASP A 72 7.46 -8.14 -22.69
C ASP A 72 8.00 -9.08 -21.58
N TYR A 73 9.28 -9.42 -21.69
CA TYR A 73 9.96 -10.30 -20.74
C TYR A 73 9.92 -9.75 -19.29
N ASN A 74 10.18 -8.46 -19.11
CA ASN A 74 10.27 -7.86 -17.78
C ASN A 74 8.91 -7.87 -17.10
N GLN A 75 7.85 -7.56 -17.84
CA GLN A 75 6.49 -7.63 -17.34
C GLN A 75 6.10 -9.06 -16.94
N MET A 76 6.39 -10.06 -17.78
CA MET A 76 6.08 -11.47 -17.45
C MET A 76 6.86 -11.95 -16.22
N ILE A 77 8.14 -11.57 -16.08
CA ILE A 77 8.93 -11.93 -14.89
C ILE A 77 8.39 -11.23 -13.64
N ALA A 78 7.92 -9.98 -13.77
CA ALA A 78 7.29 -9.28 -12.67
C ALA A 78 6.01 -10.01 -12.20
N GLU A 79 5.12 -10.37 -13.11
CA GLU A 79 3.90 -11.13 -12.82
C GLU A 79 4.19 -12.49 -12.15
N ILE A 80 5.22 -13.23 -12.66
CA ILE A 80 5.66 -14.49 -12.05
C ILE A 80 6.12 -14.26 -10.61
N LYS A 81 6.92 -13.23 -10.37
CA LYS A 81 7.41 -12.92 -9.01
C LYS A 81 6.28 -12.54 -8.07
N MET A 82 5.33 -11.74 -8.52
CA MET A 82 4.15 -11.39 -7.73
C MET A 82 3.32 -12.62 -7.34
N GLN A 83 3.09 -13.54 -8.27
CA GLN A 83 2.40 -14.80 -7.99
C GLN A 83 3.17 -15.67 -7.01
N ASP A 84 4.51 -15.79 -7.17
CA ASP A 84 5.37 -16.55 -6.26
C ASP A 84 5.37 -15.93 -4.85
N ASP A 85 5.33 -14.58 -4.73
CA ASP A 85 5.22 -13.86 -3.47
C ASP A 85 3.87 -14.14 -2.79
N ALA A 86 2.76 -14.05 -3.51
CA ALA A 86 1.42 -14.31 -2.98
C ALA A 86 1.26 -15.77 -2.49
N GLU A 87 1.74 -16.75 -3.29
CA GLU A 87 1.74 -18.16 -2.87
C GLU A 87 2.61 -18.38 -1.63
N PHE A 88 3.77 -17.73 -1.57
CA PHE A 88 4.67 -17.81 -0.42
C PHE A 88 4.03 -17.21 0.83
N VAL A 89 3.46 -16.00 0.75
CA VAL A 89 2.77 -15.33 1.87
C VAL A 89 1.62 -16.20 2.39
N LYS A 90 0.77 -16.71 1.50
CA LYS A 90 -0.31 -17.63 1.87
C LYS A 90 0.20 -18.87 2.64
N ARG A 91 1.30 -19.45 2.18
CA ARG A 91 1.93 -20.59 2.86
C ARG A 91 2.49 -20.18 4.22
N ILE A 92 3.16 -19.03 4.30
CA ILE A 92 3.74 -18.51 5.55
C ILE A 92 2.65 -18.21 6.58
N ARG A 93 1.56 -17.58 6.20
CA ARG A 93 0.41 -17.33 7.11
C ARG A 93 -0.09 -18.64 7.75
N ASN A 94 -0.21 -19.71 6.96
CA ASN A 94 -0.59 -21.03 7.47
C ASN A 94 0.44 -21.63 8.44
N ILE A 95 1.73 -21.48 8.19
CA ILE A 95 2.80 -21.94 9.09
C ILE A 95 2.80 -21.09 10.37
N THR A 96 2.65 -19.79 10.28
CA THR A 96 2.62 -18.85 11.41
C THR A 96 1.55 -19.21 12.43
N ALA A 97 0.39 -19.67 11.97
CA ALA A 97 -0.71 -20.10 12.86
C ALA A 97 -0.35 -21.31 13.72
N VAL A 98 0.64 -22.13 13.33
CA VAL A 98 1.02 -23.39 14.00
C VAL A 98 2.42 -23.31 14.60
N ASP A 99 3.38 -22.73 13.89
CA ASP A 99 4.79 -22.66 14.26
C ASP A 99 5.39 -21.30 13.81
N PRO A 100 5.17 -20.23 14.59
CA PRO A 100 5.65 -18.88 14.25
C PRO A 100 7.18 -18.80 14.13
N VAL A 101 7.92 -19.58 14.92
CA VAL A 101 9.40 -19.59 14.90
C VAL A 101 9.91 -20.13 13.55
N ARG A 102 9.32 -21.21 13.08
CA ARG A 102 9.62 -21.75 11.76
C ARG A 102 9.22 -20.76 10.64
N ALA A 103 8.06 -20.16 10.74
CA ALA A 103 7.62 -19.14 9.78
C ALA A 103 8.61 -17.99 9.71
N ASN A 104 9.06 -17.46 10.86
CA ASN A 104 10.06 -16.41 10.95
C ASN A 104 11.37 -16.80 10.25
N PHE A 105 11.86 -18.01 10.47
CA PHE A 105 13.06 -18.50 9.79
C PHE A 105 12.87 -18.59 8.26
N GLU A 106 11.77 -19.19 7.80
CA GLU A 106 11.50 -19.31 6.35
C GLU A 106 11.34 -17.92 5.70
N MET A 107 10.64 -16.99 6.38
CA MET A 107 10.45 -15.61 5.92
C MET A 107 11.79 -14.86 5.82
N SER A 108 12.67 -14.99 6.82
CA SER A 108 13.99 -14.36 6.80
C SER A 108 14.84 -14.78 5.60
N LEU A 109 14.76 -16.04 5.19
CA LEU A 109 15.45 -16.53 4.00
C LEU A 109 14.84 -15.96 2.70
N TYR A 110 13.52 -15.75 2.70
CA TYR A 110 12.81 -15.18 1.55
C TYR A 110 13.15 -13.70 1.37
N ILE A 111 13.08 -12.92 2.45
CA ILE A 111 13.44 -11.50 2.46
C ILE A 111 14.89 -11.29 1.95
N ARG A 112 15.85 -12.08 2.39
CA ARG A 112 17.24 -11.97 1.88
C ARG A 112 17.33 -12.15 0.37
N ARG A 113 16.59 -13.10 -0.20
CA ARG A 113 16.56 -13.30 -1.66
C ARG A 113 15.91 -12.13 -2.38
N MET A 114 14.88 -11.56 -1.77
CA MET A 114 14.20 -10.37 -2.29
C MET A 114 15.16 -9.16 -2.30
N GLU A 115 15.92 -8.95 -1.22
CA GLU A 115 16.93 -7.89 -1.11
C GLU A 115 18.06 -8.06 -2.15
N ASP A 116 18.51 -9.29 -2.43
CA ASP A 116 19.49 -9.57 -3.47
C ASP A 116 18.98 -9.14 -4.86
N ASP A 117 17.70 -9.33 -5.15
CA ASP A 117 17.09 -8.87 -6.41
C ASP A 117 17.12 -7.34 -6.50
N PHE A 118 16.81 -6.63 -5.41
CA PHE A 118 16.78 -5.16 -5.37
C PHE A 118 18.18 -4.55 -5.50
N ASN A 119 19.20 -5.13 -4.87
CA ASN A 119 20.59 -4.66 -4.93
C ASN A 119 21.17 -4.62 -6.36
N ARG A 120 20.47 -5.21 -7.34
CA ARG A 120 20.82 -5.12 -8.77
C ARG A 120 20.34 -3.81 -9.43
N PHE A 121 19.43 -3.06 -8.80
CA PHE A 121 19.01 -1.77 -9.31
C PHE A 121 20.08 -0.72 -9.03
N THR A 122 20.50 0.01 -10.08
CA THR A 122 21.39 1.15 -9.90
C THR A 122 20.58 2.36 -9.45
N PRO A 123 20.74 2.87 -8.21
CA PRO A 123 20.01 4.03 -7.77
C PRO A 123 20.30 5.24 -8.67
N LYS A 124 19.26 5.92 -9.15
CA LYS A 124 19.36 7.18 -9.86
C LYS A 124 19.02 8.32 -8.91
N LYS A 125 19.77 9.41 -8.94
CA LYS A 125 19.71 10.48 -7.95
C LYS A 125 18.33 11.16 -7.85
N ASN A 126 17.57 11.16 -8.94
CA ASN A 126 16.26 11.83 -9.04
C ASN A 126 15.11 10.86 -9.30
N ILE A 127 15.31 9.55 -9.08
CA ILE A 127 14.26 8.55 -9.19
C ILE A 127 14.09 7.88 -7.83
N LYS A 128 12.86 7.82 -7.35
CA LYS A 128 12.42 7.04 -6.20
C LYS A 128 11.70 5.78 -6.67
N ASN A 129 12.19 4.62 -6.21
CA ASN A 129 11.48 3.36 -6.40
C ASN A 129 10.64 3.11 -5.13
N LEU A 130 9.32 3.05 -5.27
CA LEU A 130 8.38 2.85 -4.17
C LEU A 130 7.35 1.76 -4.53
N SER A 131 6.88 1.03 -3.51
CA SER A 131 5.70 0.18 -3.61
C SER A 131 4.49 1.08 -3.39
N ILE A 132 3.81 1.46 -4.45
CA ILE A 132 2.60 2.30 -4.43
C ILE A 132 1.40 1.37 -4.58
N TYR A 133 0.41 1.51 -3.72
CA TYR A 133 -0.76 0.64 -3.68
C TYR A 133 -1.95 1.22 -4.42
N ASP A 134 -2.15 2.55 -4.29
CA ASP A 134 -3.31 3.23 -4.84
C ASP A 134 -3.00 4.66 -5.31
N GLU A 135 -4.02 5.34 -5.80
CA GLU A 135 -3.93 6.73 -6.24
C GLU A 135 -3.64 7.71 -5.09
N LEU A 136 -4.02 7.40 -3.85
CA LEU A 136 -3.72 8.24 -2.68
C LEU A 136 -2.23 8.19 -2.32
N ASP A 137 -1.58 7.03 -2.40
CA ASP A 137 -0.13 6.93 -2.26
C ASP A 137 0.58 7.79 -3.30
N LEU A 138 0.09 7.75 -4.56
CA LEU A 138 0.61 8.59 -5.64
C LEU A 138 0.40 10.09 -5.35
N PHE A 139 -0.79 10.46 -4.87
CA PHE A 139 -1.08 11.83 -4.45
C PHE A 139 -0.12 12.27 -3.34
N GLN A 140 0.03 11.46 -2.29
CA GLN A 140 0.94 11.74 -1.18
C GLN A 140 2.40 11.91 -1.65
N PHE A 141 2.83 11.07 -2.61
CA PHE A 141 4.16 11.22 -3.20
C PHE A 141 4.30 12.58 -3.91
N ILE A 142 3.35 12.96 -4.73
CA ILE A 142 3.38 14.23 -5.49
C ILE A 142 3.29 15.43 -4.54
N TYR A 143 2.43 15.37 -3.54
CA TYR A 143 2.21 16.44 -2.57
C TYR A 143 3.43 16.71 -1.68
N ASN A 144 4.09 15.64 -1.22
CA ASN A 144 5.18 15.73 -0.24
C ASN A 144 6.58 15.82 -0.84
N ASN A 145 6.75 15.75 -2.17
CA ASN A 145 8.07 15.76 -2.78
C ASN A 145 8.25 16.91 -3.79
N ASP A 146 9.51 17.31 -3.95
CA ASP A 146 9.89 18.34 -4.93
C ASP A 146 9.59 17.90 -6.38
N THR A 147 9.21 18.85 -7.22
CA THR A 147 8.86 18.65 -8.64
C THR A 147 9.98 18.06 -9.53
N GLY A 148 11.18 17.85 -8.99
CA GLY A 148 12.31 17.23 -9.69
C GLY A 148 12.53 15.76 -9.38
N LEU A 149 11.71 15.17 -8.50
CA LEU A 149 11.78 13.78 -8.14
C LEU A 149 10.78 12.96 -8.95
N GLU A 150 11.26 11.94 -9.65
CA GLU A 150 10.46 11.04 -10.48
C GLU A 150 10.14 9.77 -9.70
N LEU A 151 8.88 9.37 -9.68
CA LEU A 151 8.44 8.10 -9.12
C LEU A 151 8.65 6.97 -10.15
N SER A 152 9.21 5.87 -9.69
CA SER A 152 9.27 4.61 -10.41
C SER A 152 8.64 3.52 -9.53
N PRO A 153 7.35 3.21 -9.71
CA PRO A 153 6.69 2.17 -8.95
C PRO A 153 7.43 0.83 -9.09
N THR A 154 7.54 0.10 -7.99
CA THR A 154 8.15 -1.23 -8.01
C THR A 154 7.17 -2.25 -8.59
N THR A 155 7.69 -3.17 -9.41
CA THR A 155 6.88 -4.28 -9.96
C THR A 155 6.65 -5.40 -8.96
N ARG A 156 7.26 -5.33 -7.79
CA ARG A 156 7.16 -6.28 -6.69
C ARG A 156 6.79 -5.50 -5.44
N ASP A 157 5.88 -6.01 -4.65
CA ASP A 157 5.48 -5.38 -3.39
C ASP A 157 6.52 -5.62 -2.30
N TYR A 158 7.53 -4.78 -2.26
CA TYR A 158 8.57 -4.84 -1.21
C TYR A 158 8.03 -4.40 0.15
N ALA A 159 7.17 -3.39 0.19
CA ALA A 159 6.58 -2.89 1.42
C ALA A 159 5.73 -3.96 2.09
N GLY A 160 4.74 -4.54 1.40
CA GLY A 160 3.87 -5.58 1.92
C GLY A 160 4.62 -6.83 2.37
N MET A 161 5.71 -7.20 1.68
CA MET A 161 6.54 -8.33 2.13
C MET A 161 7.21 -8.07 3.48
N TYR A 162 7.66 -6.84 3.76
CA TYR A 162 8.20 -6.47 5.08
C TYR A 162 7.09 -6.35 6.13
N VAL A 163 5.89 -5.89 5.76
CA VAL A 163 4.70 -5.90 6.64
C VAL A 163 4.37 -7.33 7.07
N GLU A 164 4.28 -8.27 6.13
CA GLU A 164 4.04 -9.68 6.46
C GLU A 164 5.15 -10.27 7.32
N TYR A 165 6.41 -9.87 7.09
CA TYR A 165 7.51 -10.29 7.93
C TYR A 165 7.38 -9.78 9.36
N ALA A 166 7.03 -8.51 9.55
CA ALA A 166 6.79 -7.93 10.87
C ALA A 166 5.65 -8.69 11.62
N LYS A 167 4.53 -8.99 10.94
CA LYS A 167 3.42 -9.77 11.51
C LYS A 167 3.89 -11.16 11.98
N VAL A 168 4.72 -11.84 11.21
CA VAL A 168 5.31 -13.14 11.59
C VAL A 168 6.24 -13.00 12.81
N GLN A 169 7.08 -11.98 12.85
CA GLN A 169 7.99 -11.70 13.96
C GLN A 169 7.24 -11.41 15.27
N ILE A 170 6.14 -10.63 15.22
CA ILE A 170 5.26 -10.39 16.37
C ILE A 170 4.72 -11.72 16.91
N LYS A 171 4.21 -12.60 16.03
CA LYS A 171 3.72 -13.92 16.43
C LYS A 171 4.82 -14.84 16.97
N ALA A 172 6.07 -14.63 16.56
CA ALA A 172 7.25 -15.34 17.08
C ALA A 172 7.83 -14.69 18.35
N ASN A 173 7.23 -13.62 18.89
CA ASN A 173 7.70 -12.79 20.01
C ASN A 173 9.04 -12.06 19.73
N GLU A 174 9.38 -11.83 18.48
CA GLU A 174 10.56 -11.07 18.03
C GLU A 174 10.15 -9.60 17.75
N TRP A 175 9.69 -8.90 18.78
CA TRP A 175 9.03 -7.59 18.66
C TRP A 175 9.97 -6.47 18.20
N ARG A 176 11.28 -6.56 18.54
CA ARG A 176 12.26 -5.56 18.11
C ARG A 176 12.55 -5.68 16.61
N GLU A 177 12.68 -6.90 16.17
CA GLU A 177 12.88 -7.23 14.77
C GLU A 177 11.65 -6.85 13.93
N ALA A 178 10.45 -6.95 14.51
CA ALA A 178 9.22 -6.49 13.86
C ALA A 178 9.20 -4.97 13.66
N ILE A 179 9.71 -4.18 14.62
CA ILE A 179 9.90 -2.73 14.45
C ILE A 179 10.80 -2.46 13.24
N ASP A 180 11.95 -3.14 13.16
CA ASP A 180 12.89 -2.97 12.05
C ASP A 180 12.22 -3.32 10.70
N SER A 181 11.39 -4.37 10.67
CA SER A 181 10.67 -4.78 9.46
C SER A 181 9.60 -3.76 9.05
N TYR A 182 8.80 -3.23 9.97
CA TYR A 182 7.86 -2.14 9.65
C TYR A 182 8.59 -0.88 9.15
N GLN A 183 9.73 -0.53 9.77
CA GLN A 183 10.53 0.59 9.30
C GLN A 183 11.07 0.34 7.88
N GLN A 184 11.47 -0.91 7.55
CA GLN A 184 11.85 -1.26 6.19
C GLN A 184 10.67 -1.17 5.21
N ALA A 185 9.47 -1.59 5.60
CA ALA A 185 8.26 -1.41 4.81
C ALA A 185 8.03 0.06 4.46
N LEU A 186 8.15 0.96 5.44
CA LEU A 186 7.98 2.40 5.27
C LEU A 186 9.10 3.08 4.46
N LEU A 187 10.25 2.44 4.24
CA LEU A 187 11.23 2.91 3.25
C LEU A 187 10.76 2.65 1.81
N TRP A 188 9.94 1.60 1.62
CA TRP A 188 9.36 1.24 0.32
C TRP A 188 8.03 1.91 0.04
N ASN A 189 7.19 2.12 1.05
CA ASN A 189 5.97 2.94 0.98
C ASN A 189 5.88 3.81 2.24
N PRO A 190 6.40 5.05 2.21
CA PRO A 190 6.35 5.95 3.37
C PRO A 190 4.96 6.52 3.67
N TYR A 191 3.98 6.29 2.80
CA TYR A 191 2.62 6.83 2.88
C TYR A 191 1.60 5.80 3.34
N ASP A 192 1.99 4.54 3.51
CA ASP A 192 1.14 3.45 3.99
C ASP A 192 0.74 3.69 5.46
N VAL A 193 -0.44 4.29 5.64
CA VAL A 193 -1.00 4.70 6.94
C VAL A 193 -1.19 3.48 7.85
N ASP A 194 -1.63 2.35 7.32
CA ASP A 194 -1.83 1.11 8.06
C ASP A 194 -0.52 0.62 8.68
N THR A 195 0.55 0.62 7.90
CA THR A 195 1.89 0.24 8.39
C THR A 195 2.41 1.24 9.43
N ILE A 196 2.17 2.54 9.26
CA ILE A 196 2.56 3.56 10.23
C ILE A 196 1.83 3.32 11.56
N TYR A 197 0.53 3.05 11.52
CA TYR A 197 -0.25 2.80 12.73
C TYR A 197 0.10 1.47 13.39
N ALA A 198 0.32 0.41 12.61
CA ALA A 198 0.80 -0.88 13.16
C ALA A 198 2.17 -0.73 13.88
N LEU A 199 3.07 0.10 13.34
CA LEU A 199 4.33 0.44 14.00
C LEU A 199 4.10 1.24 15.29
N ALA A 200 3.16 2.18 15.28
CA ALA A 200 2.81 2.99 16.45
C ALA A 200 2.22 2.14 17.58
N GLU A 201 1.33 1.20 17.25
CA GLU A 201 0.79 0.21 18.20
C GLU A 201 1.91 -0.65 18.81
N LEU A 202 2.80 -1.16 17.99
CA LEU A 202 3.91 -1.98 18.47
C LEU A 202 4.81 -1.20 19.41
N TYR A 203 5.04 0.10 19.16
CA TYR A 203 5.72 0.98 20.12
C TYR A 203 4.93 1.15 21.42
N GLN A 204 3.59 1.24 21.37
CA GLN A 204 2.75 1.31 22.58
C GLN A 204 2.83 0.02 23.40
N GLU A 205 2.72 -1.14 22.74
CA GLU A 205 2.84 -2.45 23.39
C GLU A 205 4.20 -2.63 24.08
N MET A 206 5.25 -2.05 23.51
CA MET A 206 6.60 -2.06 24.10
C MET A 206 6.85 -0.90 25.05
N GLU A 207 5.84 -0.14 25.44
CA GLU A 207 5.92 1.05 26.32
C GLU A 207 6.89 2.14 25.81
N GLN A 208 7.17 2.14 24.48
CA GLN A 208 8.04 3.14 23.84
C GLN A 208 7.23 4.38 23.43
N TYR A 209 6.58 5.02 24.39
CA TYR A 209 5.65 6.14 24.16
C TYR A 209 6.29 7.35 23.46
N GLY A 210 7.60 7.56 23.67
CA GLY A 210 8.34 8.62 22.97
C GLY A 210 8.49 8.39 21.46
N MET A 211 8.31 7.15 20.99
CA MET A 211 8.30 6.78 19.57
C MET A 211 6.87 6.66 19.06
N SER A 212 5.97 6.07 19.84
CA SER A 212 4.58 5.84 19.43
C SER A 212 3.86 7.14 19.05
N TYR A 213 3.82 8.13 19.95
CA TYR A 213 3.07 9.36 19.72
C TYR A 213 3.47 10.11 18.45
N PRO A 214 4.77 10.39 18.18
CA PRO A 214 5.18 10.98 16.91
C PRO A 214 4.84 10.12 15.68
N THR A 215 4.86 8.78 15.83
CA THR A 215 4.49 7.88 14.74
C THR A 215 3.00 7.97 14.42
N ILE A 216 2.12 8.06 15.44
CA ILE A 216 0.68 8.31 15.21
C ILE A 216 0.46 9.64 14.49
N LEU A 217 1.12 10.72 14.94
CA LEU A 217 1.02 12.03 14.28
C LEU A 217 1.49 11.98 12.82
N ASN A 218 2.53 11.19 12.53
CA ASN A 218 2.95 10.97 11.15
C ASN A 218 1.88 10.24 10.32
N GLY A 219 1.22 9.22 10.88
CA GLY A 219 0.08 8.56 10.24
C GLY A 219 -1.06 9.54 9.94
N LEU A 220 -1.49 10.32 10.95
CA LEU A 220 -2.51 11.35 10.78
C LEU A 220 -2.15 12.37 9.68
N SER A 221 -0.87 12.70 9.51
CA SER A 221 -0.43 13.64 8.47
C SER A 221 -0.57 13.11 7.04
N TYR A 222 -0.74 11.81 6.88
CA TYR A 222 -1.01 11.18 5.58
C TYR A 222 -2.45 10.69 5.45
N SER A 223 -3.21 10.63 6.56
CA SER A 223 -4.60 10.15 6.55
C SER A 223 -5.52 11.09 5.77
N LEU A 224 -6.18 10.53 4.76
CA LEU A 224 -7.19 11.21 3.95
C LEU A 224 -8.54 10.47 3.99
N ARG A 225 -8.58 9.22 4.46
CA ARG A 225 -9.83 8.49 4.67
C ARG A 225 -10.33 8.71 6.10
N VAL A 226 -11.64 8.80 6.27
CA VAL A 226 -12.26 9.03 7.59
C VAL A 226 -11.99 7.88 8.56
N GLU A 227 -11.81 6.65 8.04
CA GLU A 227 -11.42 5.46 8.77
C GLU A 227 -10.02 5.61 9.38
N ASP A 228 -9.05 6.09 8.58
CA ASP A 228 -7.66 6.33 9.02
C ASP A 228 -7.61 7.41 10.10
N LEU A 229 -8.40 8.49 9.93
CA LEU A 229 -8.52 9.54 10.93
C LEU A 229 -9.12 9.00 12.22
N ALA A 230 -10.23 8.25 12.12
CA ALA A 230 -10.86 7.60 13.27
C ALA A 230 -9.86 6.71 14.01
N TYR A 231 -9.14 5.86 13.28
CA TYR A 231 -8.17 4.95 13.88
C TYR A 231 -6.99 5.70 14.53
N GLY A 232 -6.46 6.72 13.87
CA GLY A 232 -5.39 7.56 14.43
C GLY A 232 -5.80 8.24 15.73
N PHE A 233 -7.02 8.80 15.81
CA PHE A 233 -7.55 9.37 17.05
C PHE A 233 -7.79 8.32 18.14
N ALA A 234 -8.23 7.10 17.79
CA ALA A 234 -8.31 5.98 18.74
C ALA A 234 -6.94 5.64 19.33
N LEU A 235 -5.89 5.54 18.50
CA LEU A 235 -4.52 5.27 18.95
C LEU A 235 -3.97 6.36 19.87
N ILE A 236 -4.35 7.63 19.65
CA ILE A 236 -4.00 8.70 20.61
C ILE A 236 -4.80 8.51 21.91
N GLY A 237 -6.05 8.07 21.84
CA GLY A 237 -6.85 7.67 23.00
C GLY A 237 -6.13 6.59 23.82
N ASP A 238 -5.66 5.53 23.16
CA ASP A 238 -4.88 4.44 23.77
C ASP A 238 -3.59 4.94 24.42
N PHE A 239 -2.88 5.85 23.75
CA PHE A 239 -1.70 6.50 24.32
C PHE A 239 -2.01 7.20 25.64
N TYR A 240 -3.09 8.00 25.71
CA TYR A 240 -3.48 8.69 26.94
C TYR A 240 -4.04 7.72 27.99
N TYR A 241 -4.76 6.68 27.59
CA TYR A 241 -5.20 5.60 28.46
C TYR A 241 -4.00 4.94 29.19
N ARG A 242 -2.96 4.57 28.45
CA ARG A 242 -1.73 3.98 28.98
C ARG A 242 -0.91 4.95 29.86
N LYS A 243 -1.15 6.24 29.70
CA LYS A 243 -0.61 7.31 30.57
C LYS A 243 -1.48 7.59 31.79
N GLU A 244 -2.58 6.86 31.99
CA GLU A 244 -3.57 7.07 33.04
C GLU A 244 -4.26 8.45 32.97
N ASP A 245 -4.20 9.16 31.82
CA ASP A 245 -4.96 10.37 31.53
C ASP A 245 -6.29 9.98 30.89
N PHE A 246 -7.17 9.38 31.73
CA PHE A 246 -8.41 8.77 31.26
C PHE A 246 -9.42 9.77 30.71
N GLU A 247 -9.37 11.04 31.15
CA GLU A 247 -10.28 12.07 30.62
C GLU A 247 -9.94 12.42 29.16
N LYS A 248 -8.65 12.55 28.86
CA LYS A 248 -8.24 12.74 27.45
C LYS A 248 -8.50 11.51 26.62
N ALA A 249 -8.23 10.30 27.14
CA ALA A 249 -8.53 9.06 26.44
C ALA A 249 -10.03 8.98 26.07
N TYR A 250 -10.92 9.22 27.04
CA TYR A 250 -12.37 9.23 26.84
C TYR A 250 -12.79 10.22 25.75
N THR A 251 -12.29 11.45 25.81
CA THR A 251 -12.60 12.48 24.82
C THR A 251 -12.12 12.09 23.42
N LEU A 252 -10.91 11.54 23.31
CA LEU A 252 -10.31 11.16 22.02
C LEU A 252 -11.00 9.95 21.39
N TYR A 253 -11.44 8.96 22.18
CA TYR A 253 -12.25 7.88 21.66
C TYR A 253 -13.61 8.37 21.11
N HIS A 254 -14.24 9.34 21.79
CA HIS A 254 -15.44 9.96 21.22
C HIS A 254 -15.18 10.74 19.94
N ILE A 255 -14.06 11.47 19.86
CA ILE A 255 -13.64 12.15 18.62
C ILE A 255 -13.37 11.14 17.50
N SER A 256 -12.74 10.01 17.81
CA SER A 256 -12.57 8.91 16.86
C SER A 256 -13.89 8.45 16.25
N LEU A 257 -14.90 8.17 17.12
CA LEU A 257 -16.23 7.73 16.68
C LEU A 257 -17.04 8.81 15.95
N MET A 258 -16.66 10.07 16.05
CA MET A 258 -17.26 11.16 15.25
C MET A 258 -16.74 11.15 13.81
N TRP A 259 -15.52 10.66 13.59
CA TRP A 259 -14.98 10.46 12.24
C TRP A 259 -15.60 9.25 11.59
N ASN A 260 -15.47 8.09 12.19
CA ASN A 260 -16.07 6.85 11.71
C ASN A 260 -16.19 5.82 12.85
N GLU A 261 -17.03 4.80 12.65
CA GLU A 261 -17.12 3.65 13.55
C GLU A 261 -15.77 2.96 13.68
N ASN A 262 -15.36 2.71 14.93
CA ASN A 262 -14.05 2.18 15.23
C ASN A 262 -14.11 1.26 16.45
N ASP A 263 -13.76 -0.02 16.25
CA ASP A 263 -13.82 -1.04 17.30
C ASP A 263 -12.84 -0.77 18.45
N ASN A 264 -11.65 -0.20 18.15
CA ASN A 264 -10.68 0.14 19.18
C ASN A 264 -11.20 1.26 20.11
N ALA A 265 -11.80 2.30 19.52
CA ALA A 265 -12.40 3.38 20.31
C ALA A 265 -13.58 2.88 21.16
N ARG A 266 -14.43 2.00 20.62
CA ARG A 266 -15.52 1.37 21.39
C ARG A 266 -15.02 0.55 22.55
N ALA A 267 -14.05 -0.35 22.28
CA ALA A 267 -13.45 -1.17 23.32
C ALA A 267 -12.77 -0.32 24.40
N GLY A 268 -12.08 0.75 24.00
CA GLY A 268 -11.48 1.72 24.94
C GLY A 268 -12.52 2.40 25.83
N LEU A 269 -13.66 2.83 25.27
CA LEU A 269 -14.77 3.42 26.01
C LEU A 269 -15.42 2.42 26.98
N GLU A 270 -15.66 1.17 26.55
CA GLU A 270 -16.20 0.11 27.40
C GLU A 270 -15.33 -0.11 28.63
N VAL A 271 -14.01 -0.18 28.45
CA VAL A 271 -13.05 -0.33 29.57
C VAL A 271 -13.06 0.88 30.48
N LEU A 272 -13.18 2.10 29.95
CA LEU A 272 -13.24 3.32 30.76
C LEU A 272 -14.55 3.42 31.55
N GLU A 273 -15.68 3.04 30.96
CA GLU A 273 -17.01 3.10 31.59
C GLU A 273 -17.10 2.14 32.80
N GLU A 274 -16.30 1.09 32.87
CA GLU A 274 -16.19 0.21 34.06
C GLU A 274 -15.56 0.90 35.27
N LEU A 275 -14.85 2.05 35.05
CA LEU A 275 -14.27 2.80 36.15
C LEU A 275 -15.35 3.61 36.85
N ASP A 276 -15.41 3.50 38.20
CA ASP A 276 -16.37 4.23 39.07
C ASP A 276 -15.98 5.72 39.18
N ARG A 277 -16.22 6.49 38.10
CA ARG A 277 -15.93 7.94 38.05
C ARG A 277 -16.91 8.68 37.15
N GLU A 278 -16.99 10.01 37.33
CA GLU A 278 -17.71 10.89 36.40
C GLU A 278 -16.86 11.18 35.17
N TRP A 279 -17.49 11.17 34.00
CA TRP A 279 -16.85 11.45 32.72
C TRP A 279 -17.16 12.88 32.25
N PRO A 280 -16.23 13.54 31.53
CA PRO A 280 -16.50 14.83 30.92
C PRO A 280 -17.65 14.72 29.90
N ALA A 281 -18.30 15.85 29.64
CA ALA A 281 -19.27 15.91 28.55
C ALA A 281 -18.55 15.69 27.21
N ILE A 282 -19.26 15.07 26.24
CA ILE A 282 -18.76 14.93 24.87
C ILE A 282 -18.57 16.35 24.30
N LEU A 283 -17.38 16.62 23.81
CA LEU A 283 -17.03 17.93 23.26
C LEU A 283 -17.55 18.06 21.82
N GLU A 284 -18.10 19.24 21.50
CA GLU A 284 -18.57 19.56 20.16
C GLU A 284 -18.14 20.98 19.74
N GLY A 285 -17.99 21.18 18.42
CA GLY A 285 -17.71 22.49 17.83
C GLY A 285 -16.46 23.15 18.45
N LYS A 286 -16.61 24.39 18.96
CA LYS A 286 -15.49 25.18 19.49
C LYS A 286 -14.78 24.59 20.71
N GLU A 287 -15.49 23.81 21.53
CA GLU A 287 -14.88 23.16 22.70
C GLU A 287 -13.99 22.01 22.24
N GLN A 288 -14.41 21.26 21.24
CA GLN A 288 -13.61 20.21 20.61
C GLN A 288 -12.40 20.82 19.88
N GLU A 289 -12.59 21.88 19.10
CA GLU A 289 -11.50 22.60 18.44
C GLU A 289 -10.45 23.06 19.45
N ALA A 290 -10.85 23.69 20.54
CA ALA A 290 -9.93 24.15 21.58
C ALA A 290 -9.18 22.98 22.26
N PHE A 291 -9.84 21.84 22.46
CA PHE A 291 -9.21 20.65 23.02
C PHE A 291 -8.16 20.06 22.06
N LEU A 292 -8.48 20.00 20.76
CA LEU A 292 -7.54 19.52 19.75
C LEU A 292 -6.37 20.50 19.57
N ASP A 293 -6.61 21.82 19.63
CA ASP A 293 -5.56 22.84 19.60
C ASP A 293 -4.58 22.67 20.77
N ASP A 294 -5.07 22.45 21.97
CA ASP A 294 -4.23 22.22 23.17
C ASP A 294 -3.34 20.98 23.02
N LEU A 295 -3.75 20.00 22.23
CA LEU A 295 -2.99 18.79 21.94
C LEU A 295 -2.14 18.89 20.65
N GLY A 296 -2.31 19.97 19.86
CA GLY A 296 -1.67 20.13 18.57
C GLY A 296 -2.22 19.17 17.50
N LEU A 297 -3.53 18.84 17.57
CA LEU A 297 -4.21 17.86 16.73
C LEU A 297 -5.23 18.49 15.77
N ASN A 298 -5.33 19.83 15.69
CA ASN A 298 -6.37 20.52 14.93
C ASN A 298 -6.08 20.63 13.42
N ASP A 299 -4.88 20.23 12.99
CA ASP A 299 -4.44 20.36 11.59
C ASP A 299 -4.53 19.05 10.79
N TYR A 300 -5.35 18.09 11.23
CA TYR A 300 -5.49 16.78 10.58
C TYR A 300 -6.93 16.49 10.13
N PRO A 301 -7.15 16.27 8.82
CA PRO A 301 -6.19 16.52 7.72
C PRO A 301 -5.97 18.03 7.48
N SER A 302 -4.80 18.39 6.95
CA SER A 302 -4.48 19.82 6.76
C SER A 302 -5.31 20.44 5.64
N VAL A 303 -5.71 21.71 5.82
CA VAL A 303 -6.48 22.47 4.82
C VAL A 303 -5.74 22.57 3.49
N ASP A 304 -4.41 22.68 3.54
CA ASP A 304 -3.58 22.76 2.32
C ASP A 304 -3.61 21.45 1.55
N MET A 305 -3.60 20.30 2.24
CA MET A 305 -3.68 18.98 1.62
C MET A 305 -5.06 18.76 0.99
N LEU A 306 -6.13 19.09 1.70
CA LEU A 306 -7.50 18.99 1.16
C LEU A 306 -7.70 19.91 -0.06
N THR A 307 -7.11 21.10 -0.03
CA THR A 307 -7.14 22.02 -1.18
C THR A 307 -6.41 21.40 -2.38
N ALA A 308 -5.23 20.81 -2.15
CA ALA A 308 -4.45 20.15 -3.21
C ALA A 308 -5.18 18.93 -3.77
N LEU A 309 -5.83 18.12 -2.90
CA LEU A 309 -6.65 16.97 -3.31
C LEU A 309 -7.78 17.39 -4.24
N LYS A 310 -8.57 18.42 -3.83
CA LYS A 310 -9.63 18.99 -4.67
C LYS A 310 -9.11 19.51 -6.02
N GLU A 311 -7.98 20.24 -6.03
CA GLU A 311 -7.40 20.73 -7.27
C GLU A 311 -6.93 19.60 -8.18
N ALA A 312 -6.36 18.52 -7.61
CA ALA A 312 -5.96 17.34 -8.37
C ALA A 312 -7.20 16.65 -8.99
N ALA A 313 -8.27 16.48 -8.23
CA ALA A 313 -9.53 15.91 -8.70
C ALA A 313 -10.11 16.68 -9.90
N PHE A 314 -10.17 18.00 -9.82
CA PHE A 314 -10.67 18.79 -10.95
C PHE A 314 -9.79 18.65 -12.20
N ARG A 315 -8.45 18.55 -12.04
CA ARG A 315 -7.55 18.29 -13.17
C ARG A 315 -7.78 16.92 -13.78
N PHE A 316 -7.99 15.89 -12.96
CA PHE A 316 -8.33 14.56 -13.46
C PHE A 316 -9.62 14.58 -14.28
N ASN A 317 -10.67 15.26 -13.78
CA ASN A 317 -11.93 15.43 -14.50
C ASN A 317 -11.74 16.16 -15.85
N GLU A 318 -10.90 17.20 -15.90
CA GLU A 318 -10.56 17.92 -17.14
C GLU A 318 -9.81 17.05 -18.17
N HIS A 319 -9.18 15.95 -17.73
CA HIS A 319 -8.41 15.04 -18.56
C HIS A 319 -9.08 13.69 -18.78
N ASP A 320 -10.39 13.61 -18.54
CA ASP A 320 -11.22 12.40 -18.73
C ASP A 320 -10.79 11.21 -17.84
N GLN A 321 -10.13 11.48 -16.71
CA GLN A 321 -9.74 10.48 -15.69
C GLN A 321 -10.78 10.46 -14.57
N TYR A 322 -11.97 9.95 -14.90
CA TYR A 322 -13.17 10.11 -14.07
C TYR A 322 -13.12 9.31 -12.77
N GLU A 323 -12.53 8.11 -12.77
CA GLU A 323 -12.33 7.29 -11.56
C GLU A 323 -11.53 8.05 -10.49
N ALA A 324 -10.33 8.50 -10.81
CA ALA A 324 -9.49 9.25 -9.88
C ALA A 324 -10.12 10.59 -9.46
N ALA A 325 -10.84 11.26 -10.38
CA ALA A 325 -11.57 12.48 -10.05
C ALA A 325 -12.67 12.21 -9.03
N TYR A 326 -13.46 11.16 -9.23
CA TYR A 326 -14.54 10.76 -8.34
C TYR A 326 -14.02 10.39 -6.95
N GLU A 327 -13.03 9.48 -6.89
CA GLU A 327 -12.43 9.05 -5.63
C GLU A 327 -11.92 10.23 -4.78
N TYR A 328 -11.17 11.16 -5.39
CA TYR A 328 -10.63 12.30 -4.65
C TYR A 328 -11.71 13.29 -4.20
N LEU A 329 -12.77 13.50 -4.98
CA LEU A 329 -13.88 14.39 -4.59
C LEU A 329 -14.76 13.74 -3.52
N ALA A 330 -14.98 12.42 -3.58
CA ALA A 330 -15.70 11.67 -2.55
C ALA A 330 -14.96 11.76 -1.21
N ILE A 331 -13.66 11.49 -1.18
CA ILE A 331 -12.81 11.66 0.00
C ILE A 331 -12.87 13.09 0.56
N TYR A 332 -12.82 14.10 -0.31
CA TYR A 332 -12.92 15.50 0.11
C TYR A 332 -14.28 15.79 0.77
N GLU A 333 -15.38 15.26 0.21
CA GLU A 333 -16.74 15.44 0.72
C GLU A 333 -16.97 14.64 2.01
N ASP A 334 -16.42 13.44 2.15
CA ASP A 334 -16.49 12.63 3.37
C ASP A 334 -15.82 13.33 4.57
N ILE A 335 -14.71 14.02 4.33
CA ILE A 335 -14.00 14.77 5.38
C ILE A 335 -14.73 16.06 5.77
N LEU A 336 -15.20 16.83 4.80
CA LEU A 336 -15.76 18.17 5.04
C LEU A 336 -17.27 18.21 5.06
N GLY A 337 -17.95 17.16 4.63
CA GLY A 337 -19.38 17.17 4.34
C GLY A 337 -19.70 18.00 3.07
N ASN A 338 -20.98 18.09 2.73
CA ASN A 338 -21.47 18.80 1.53
C ASN A 338 -21.37 20.33 1.67
N VAL A 339 -20.18 20.85 2.02
CA VAL A 339 -19.97 22.28 2.27
C VAL A 339 -19.47 23.04 1.03
N ASP A 340 -18.97 22.32 0.01
CA ASP A 340 -18.47 22.91 -1.24
C ASP A 340 -19.42 22.60 -2.41
N PRO A 341 -20.32 23.56 -2.79
CA PRO A 341 -21.29 23.32 -3.86
C PRO A 341 -20.67 22.99 -5.23
N GLN A 342 -19.40 23.37 -5.45
CA GLN A 342 -18.70 23.07 -6.70
C GLN A 342 -18.29 21.60 -6.74
N VAL A 343 -17.85 21.05 -5.60
CA VAL A 343 -17.49 19.63 -5.47
C VAL A 343 -18.74 18.78 -5.64
N THR A 344 -19.80 19.06 -4.87
CA THR A 344 -21.08 18.32 -4.96
C THR A 344 -21.63 18.32 -6.39
N ALA A 345 -21.60 19.47 -7.09
CA ALA A 345 -22.10 19.53 -8.47
C ALA A 345 -21.29 18.68 -9.45
N VAL A 346 -19.97 18.55 -9.26
CA VAL A 346 -19.11 17.71 -10.12
C VAL A 346 -19.31 16.22 -9.78
N LEU A 347 -19.44 15.86 -8.51
CA LEU A 347 -19.79 14.51 -8.09
C LEU A 347 -21.14 14.06 -8.67
N ASP A 348 -22.21 14.85 -8.49
CA ASP A 348 -23.53 14.56 -9.06
C ASP A 348 -23.46 14.35 -10.59
N GLN A 349 -22.62 15.13 -11.30
CA GLN A 349 -22.43 14.98 -12.73
C GLN A 349 -21.66 13.69 -13.10
N LEU A 350 -20.59 13.39 -12.37
CA LEU A 350 -19.81 12.14 -12.59
C LEU A 350 -20.68 10.90 -12.37
N GLU A 351 -21.48 10.88 -11.31
CA GLU A 351 -22.40 9.77 -11.01
C GLU A 351 -23.49 9.61 -12.09
N ALA A 352 -23.99 10.73 -12.64
CA ALA A 352 -24.99 10.70 -13.70
C ALA A 352 -24.44 10.22 -15.03
N ASP A 353 -23.20 10.65 -15.37
CA ASP A 353 -22.57 10.35 -16.65
C ASP A 353 -21.82 8.99 -16.64
N HIS A 354 -21.37 8.54 -15.46
CA HIS A 354 -20.57 7.32 -15.22
C HIS A 354 -21.11 6.48 -14.05
N PRO A 355 -22.30 5.87 -14.19
CA PRO A 355 -22.94 5.10 -13.10
C PRO A 355 -22.18 3.82 -12.69
N ASP A 356 -21.20 3.43 -13.44
CA ASP A 356 -20.25 2.36 -13.13
C ASP A 356 -19.31 2.71 -11.96
N LEU A 357 -19.01 3.99 -11.74
CA LEU A 357 -18.19 4.44 -10.61
C LEU A 357 -18.80 4.06 -9.26
N LEU A 358 -20.14 4.13 -9.14
CA LEU A 358 -20.86 3.73 -7.93
C LEU A 358 -20.84 2.23 -7.65
N MET A 359 -20.54 1.40 -8.64
CA MET A 359 -20.52 -0.07 -8.50
C MET A 359 -19.19 -0.57 -7.94
N GLU A 360 -18.10 0.17 -8.14
CA GLU A 360 -16.77 -0.18 -7.64
C GLU A 360 -16.62 0.12 -6.14
N GLU A 361 -17.29 1.13 -5.59
CA GLU A 361 -17.34 1.37 -4.15
C GLU A 361 -17.90 0.18 -3.36
N LEU A 362 -18.89 -0.53 -3.91
CA LEU A 362 -19.51 -1.68 -3.24
C LEU A 362 -18.59 -2.92 -3.18
N ASP A 363 -17.60 -3.02 -4.06
CA ASP A 363 -16.64 -4.13 -4.06
C ASP A 363 -15.41 -3.83 -3.16
N HIS A 364 -15.02 -2.56 -3.00
CA HIS A 364 -13.92 -2.14 -2.13
C HIS A 364 -14.26 -2.22 -0.63
N ASP A 365 -15.51 -1.93 -0.23
CA ASP A 365 -15.96 -2.06 1.17
C ASP A 365 -15.92 -3.49 1.72
N HIS A 366 -15.85 -4.51 0.86
CA HIS A 366 -15.80 -5.91 1.29
C HIS A 366 -14.39 -6.44 1.58
N ASP A 367 -13.32 -5.79 1.11
CA ASP A 367 -11.94 -6.26 1.30
C ASP A 367 -11.24 -5.66 2.53
N HIS A 368 -11.73 -4.55 3.11
CA HIS A 368 -11.13 -3.87 4.27
C HIS A 368 -11.56 -4.41 5.64
N HIS A 369 -12.52 -5.34 5.72
CA HIS A 369 -13.04 -5.89 6.98
C HIS A 369 -12.38 -7.19 7.46
N HIS A 370 -11.24 -7.60 6.94
CA HIS A 370 -10.54 -8.83 7.34
C HIS A 370 -9.04 -8.63 7.58
N HIS A 371 -8.69 -7.79 8.57
CA HIS A 371 -7.31 -7.84 9.09
C HIS A 371 -7.28 -7.74 10.61
#